data_c80735365d2ab0017d3519ca526a38e4
#
_entry.id   c80735365d2ab0017d3519ca526a38e4
#
_cell.length_a   1.000
_cell.length_b   1.000
_cell.length_c   1.000
_cell.angle_alpha   90.00
_cell.angle_beta   90.00
_cell.angle_gamma   90.00
#
_symmetry.space_group_name_H-M   'P 1'
#
loop_
_entity.id
_entity.type
_entity.pdbx_description
1 polymer ?
#
loop_
_entity_poly.entity_id
_entity_poly.type
_entity_poly.pdbx_seq_one_letter_code
_entity_poly.pdbx_strand_id
1 'polypeptide(L)'
;MTTPAPAPRAGHPYHMHDAIYAQPGALRLVGRGNEAALAAAAGSLAKASHVLVAGTGSSWHAALLGVKLLAGHGGLGARVRAAFTADVVDYGPPLPSGASVVAVSHRGTPLVASFVASARGAGAVSVAVTGKGVNAPPADHVLRTVDREASDTHTVSYTTALGVLAMLAAAVGHDDAFGRAVDGLPDQLALLLGQESWEELAGRFGDRRHYWFVGGGPHYATALEGALKLTEAAGLPAIGVDAEQFLHGPWMGVERDHVVILIAPPGPSRARCLAAARVAHDAGAAVLALCAEGDRELGALATETIALPDVDEALLPIAAVLPLQLLAYHVAIARGRSPDGRPLPAA
;
A
#
# COMPACT_ATOMS: atom_id res chain seq x y z
N MET A 1 1.65 -13.92 -25.16
CA MET A 1 0.33 -13.37 -25.53
C MET A 1 -0.27 -12.79 -24.27
N THR A 2 -0.54 -11.48 -24.22
CA THR A 2 -1.21 -10.85 -23.09
C THR A 2 -2.69 -11.23 -23.14
N THR A 3 -3.23 -11.79 -22.08
CA THR A 3 -4.67 -12.06 -21.95
C THR A 3 -5.41 -10.72 -22.15
N PRO A 4 -6.44 -10.66 -23.03
CA PRO A 4 -7.21 -9.43 -23.22
C PRO A 4 -7.84 -9.02 -21.89
N ALA A 5 -7.95 -7.71 -21.67
CA ALA A 5 -8.64 -7.19 -20.49
C ALA A 5 -10.10 -7.71 -20.51
N PRO A 6 -10.64 -8.14 -19.36
CA PRO A 6 -12.03 -8.58 -19.29
C PRO A 6 -12.99 -7.42 -19.61
N ALA A 7 -14.19 -7.75 -20.07
CA ALA A 7 -15.20 -6.75 -20.41
C ALA A 7 -15.57 -5.91 -19.16
N PRO A 8 -15.79 -4.59 -19.31
CA PRO A 8 -16.28 -3.74 -18.23
C PRO A 8 -17.61 -4.25 -17.67
N ARG A 9 -17.79 -4.14 -16.36
CA ARG A 9 -19.05 -4.48 -15.69
C ARG A 9 -19.93 -3.23 -15.52
N ALA A 10 -21.22 -3.40 -15.70
CA ALA A 10 -22.18 -2.29 -15.60
C ALA A 10 -22.75 -2.08 -14.18
N GLY A 11 -22.43 -2.98 -13.23
CA GLY A 11 -22.95 -2.95 -11.87
C GLY A 11 -22.20 -3.83 -10.92
N HIS A 12 -22.59 -3.76 -9.64
CA HIS A 12 -22.05 -4.60 -8.56
C HIS A 12 -22.33 -6.09 -8.79
N PRO A 13 -21.33 -6.98 -8.52
CA PRO A 13 -19.96 -6.68 -8.12
C PRO A 13 -19.08 -6.27 -9.31
N TYR A 14 -18.33 -5.19 -9.14
CA TYR A 14 -17.31 -4.75 -10.10
C TYR A 14 -16.01 -5.55 -9.98
N HIS A 15 -15.08 -5.40 -10.92
CA HIS A 15 -13.78 -6.11 -10.88
C HIS A 15 -12.95 -5.76 -9.64
N MET A 16 -12.99 -4.49 -9.20
CA MET A 16 -12.32 -4.07 -7.97
C MET A 16 -12.83 -4.85 -6.75
N HIS A 17 -14.13 -5.17 -6.67
CA HIS A 17 -14.70 -6.01 -5.61
C HIS A 17 -14.04 -7.38 -5.57
N ASP A 18 -14.04 -8.07 -6.72
CA ASP A 18 -13.46 -9.40 -6.80
C ASP A 18 -11.97 -9.38 -6.43
N ALA A 19 -11.24 -8.34 -6.86
CA ALA A 19 -9.84 -8.15 -6.53
C ALA A 19 -9.62 -7.92 -5.02
N ILE A 20 -10.49 -7.16 -4.35
CA ILE A 20 -10.42 -6.95 -2.89
C ILE A 20 -10.61 -8.28 -2.16
N TYR A 21 -11.65 -9.03 -2.50
CA TYR A 21 -11.97 -10.30 -1.82
C TYR A 21 -11.01 -11.45 -2.19
N ALA A 22 -10.27 -11.33 -3.29
CA ALA A 22 -9.24 -12.30 -3.66
C ALA A 22 -7.93 -12.17 -2.84
N GLN A 23 -7.71 -11.06 -2.12
CA GLN A 23 -6.45 -10.75 -1.46
C GLN A 23 -5.94 -11.83 -0.48
N PRO A 24 -6.77 -12.40 0.41
CA PRO A 24 -6.30 -13.46 1.31
C PRO A 24 -5.77 -14.69 0.55
N GLY A 25 -6.51 -15.13 -0.47
CA GLY A 25 -6.11 -16.25 -1.32
C GLY A 25 -4.84 -15.95 -2.13
N ALA A 26 -4.74 -14.76 -2.68
CA ALA A 26 -3.58 -14.32 -3.43
C ALA A 26 -2.31 -14.25 -2.58
N LEU A 27 -2.40 -13.76 -1.35
CA LEU A 27 -1.27 -13.72 -0.40
C LEU A 27 -0.80 -15.12 0.01
N ARG A 28 -1.71 -16.09 0.21
CA ARG A 28 -1.32 -17.48 0.47
C ARG A 28 -0.51 -18.11 -0.67
N LEU A 29 -0.73 -17.63 -1.89
CA LEU A 29 -0.12 -18.20 -3.09
C LEU A 29 1.10 -17.43 -3.60
N VAL A 30 1.25 -16.15 -3.21
CA VAL A 30 2.28 -15.28 -3.80
C VAL A 30 3.71 -15.72 -3.49
N GLY A 31 3.94 -16.43 -2.37
CA GLY A 31 5.24 -17.03 -2.05
C GLY A 31 5.61 -18.19 -2.98
N ARG A 32 4.60 -18.92 -3.47
CA ARG A 32 4.80 -20.12 -4.29
C ARG A 32 5.36 -19.76 -5.67
N GLY A 33 6.46 -20.38 -6.03
CA GLY A 33 7.17 -20.11 -7.28
C GLY A 33 8.11 -18.90 -7.22
N ASN A 34 8.19 -18.23 -6.08
CA ASN A 34 9.17 -17.18 -5.80
C ASN A 34 10.34 -17.65 -4.92
N GLU A 35 10.30 -18.85 -4.35
CA GLU A 35 11.20 -19.31 -3.29
C GLU A 35 12.68 -19.16 -3.69
N ALA A 36 13.05 -19.67 -4.85
CA ALA A 36 14.44 -19.57 -5.34
C ALA A 36 14.85 -18.12 -5.64
N ALA A 37 13.94 -17.33 -6.26
CA ALA A 37 14.19 -15.93 -6.56
C ALA A 37 14.26 -15.07 -5.30
N LEU A 38 13.42 -15.33 -4.29
CA LEU A 38 13.46 -14.68 -2.98
C LEU A 38 14.80 -14.94 -2.28
N ALA A 39 15.25 -16.21 -2.21
CA ALA A 39 16.52 -16.56 -1.59
C ALA A 39 17.71 -15.90 -2.30
N ALA A 40 17.72 -15.88 -3.63
CA ALA A 40 18.80 -15.26 -4.41
C ALA A 40 18.79 -13.73 -4.26
N ALA A 41 17.61 -13.08 -4.31
CA ALA A 41 17.46 -11.65 -4.08
C ALA A 41 17.88 -11.27 -2.65
N ALA A 42 17.46 -12.03 -1.65
CA ALA A 42 17.84 -11.80 -0.25
C ALA A 42 19.35 -11.86 -0.06
N GLY A 43 20.01 -12.88 -0.61
CA GLY A 43 21.47 -13.01 -0.55
C GLY A 43 22.22 -11.85 -1.21
N SER A 44 21.65 -11.25 -2.25
CA SER A 44 22.20 -10.06 -2.91
C SER A 44 21.99 -8.79 -2.07
N LEU A 45 20.77 -8.57 -1.58
CA LEU A 45 20.44 -7.38 -0.79
C LEU A 45 21.17 -7.33 0.56
N ALA A 46 21.36 -8.48 1.22
CA ALA A 46 22.10 -8.56 2.49
C ALA A 46 23.53 -8.01 2.37
N LYS A 47 24.17 -8.18 1.20
CA LYS A 47 25.54 -7.75 0.91
C LYS A 47 25.63 -6.32 0.38
N ALA A 48 24.49 -5.70 0.01
CA ALA A 48 24.48 -4.39 -0.60
C ALA A 48 24.95 -3.30 0.37
N SER A 49 25.79 -2.37 -0.15
CA SER A 49 26.19 -1.17 0.60
C SER A 49 24.99 -0.24 0.84
N HIS A 50 24.12 -0.14 -0.15
CA HIS A 50 22.89 0.64 -0.15
C HIS A 50 21.81 -0.11 -0.92
N VAL A 51 20.56 0.05 -0.51
CA VAL A 51 19.40 -0.49 -1.22
C VAL A 51 18.41 0.65 -1.52
N LEU A 52 18.13 0.86 -2.80
CA LEU A 52 17.14 1.83 -3.25
C LEU A 52 15.86 1.10 -3.66
N VAL A 53 14.77 1.37 -2.98
CA VAL A 53 13.44 0.82 -3.33
C VAL A 53 12.66 1.88 -4.09
N ALA A 54 12.25 1.59 -5.31
CA ALA A 54 11.61 2.58 -6.18
C ALA A 54 10.27 2.10 -6.75
N GLY A 55 9.36 3.05 -6.94
CA GLY A 55 8.02 2.84 -7.49
C GLY A 55 7.35 4.15 -7.89
N THR A 56 6.13 4.02 -8.45
CA THR A 56 5.28 5.16 -8.85
C THR A 56 3.82 4.83 -8.52
N GLY A 57 3.02 5.78 -8.02
CA GLY A 57 1.64 5.56 -7.56
C GLY A 57 1.59 4.53 -6.42
N SER A 58 0.69 3.54 -6.48
CA SER A 58 0.63 2.46 -5.49
C SER A 58 1.97 1.74 -5.30
N SER A 59 2.78 1.62 -6.36
CA SER A 59 4.13 1.05 -6.25
C SER A 59 5.10 1.94 -5.45
N TRP A 60 4.91 3.26 -5.45
CA TRP A 60 5.63 4.18 -4.56
C TRP A 60 5.22 3.95 -3.10
N HIS A 61 3.92 3.81 -2.83
CA HIS A 61 3.45 3.52 -1.47
C HIS A 61 3.97 2.15 -0.99
N ALA A 62 4.04 1.17 -1.87
CA ALA A 62 4.68 -0.12 -1.58
C ALA A 62 6.18 0.03 -1.32
N ALA A 63 6.89 0.90 -2.05
CA ALA A 63 8.31 1.17 -1.82
C ALA A 63 8.56 1.80 -0.44
N LEU A 64 7.71 2.73 0.00
CA LEU A 64 7.77 3.34 1.34
C LEU A 64 7.67 2.29 2.45
N LEU A 65 6.70 1.36 2.34
CA LEU A 65 6.58 0.26 3.30
C LEU A 65 7.75 -0.72 3.16
N GLY A 66 8.17 -1.05 1.93
CA GLY A 66 9.30 -1.92 1.66
C GLY A 66 10.59 -1.45 2.35
N VAL A 67 10.81 -0.13 2.41
CA VAL A 67 11.93 0.45 3.18
C VAL A 67 11.79 0.14 4.66
N LYS A 68 10.60 0.28 5.26
CA LYS A 68 10.40 -0.01 6.68
C LYS A 68 10.64 -1.49 6.98
N LEU A 69 10.11 -2.38 6.13
CA LEU A 69 10.29 -3.83 6.24
C LEU A 69 11.77 -4.24 6.13
N LEU A 70 12.46 -3.79 5.08
CA LEU A 70 13.87 -4.14 4.85
C LEU A 70 14.80 -3.51 5.88
N ALA A 71 14.51 -2.29 6.35
CA ALA A 71 15.30 -1.64 7.40
C ALA A 71 15.15 -2.34 8.76
N GLY A 72 13.93 -2.72 9.15
CA GLY A 72 13.63 -3.41 10.41
C GLY A 72 13.93 -4.91 10.32
N HIS A 73 12.97 -5.68 9.81
CA HIS A 73 13.05 -7.15 9.75
C HIS A 73 14.16 -7.65 8.80
N GLY A 74 14.49 -6.90 7.74
CA GLY A 74 15.65 -7.20 6.90
C GLY A 74 17.00 -6.84 7.52
N GLY A 75 17.04 -6.14 8.65
CA GLY A 75 18.26 -5.73 9.33
C GLY A 75 19.16 -4.76 8.52
N LEU A 76 18.64 -4.16 7.44
CA LEU A 76 19.43 -3.27 6.61
C LEU A 76 19.59 -1.85 7.19
N GLY A 77 18.75 -1.47 8.15
CA GLY A 77 18.84 -0.18 8.85
C GLY A 77 18.85 1.02 7.90
N ALA A 78 19.76 1.96 8.12
CA ALA A 78 19.90 3.18 7.32
C ALA A 78 20.40 2.99 5.89
N ARG A 79 20.77 1.77 5.50
CA ARG A 79 21.23 1.44 4.13
C ARG A 79 20.08 1.44 3.11
N VAL A 80 18.81 1.41 3.56
CA VAL A 80 17.64 1.35 2.67
C VAL A 80 17.00 2.71 2.54
N ARG A 81 16.64 3.10 1.31
CA ARG A 81 15.92 4.34 1.00
C ARG A 81 14.84 4.09 -0.04
N ALA A 82 13.77 4.89 0.01
CA ALA A 82 12.77 4.94 -1.05
C ALA A 82 13.06 6.11 -2.01
N ALA A 83 12.65 5.94 -3.28
CA ALA A 83 12.69 7.00 -4.27
C ALA A 83 11.56 6.88 -5.27
N PHE A 84 11.09 8.00 -5.82
CA PHE A 84 10.25 7.97 -7.02
C PHE A 84 11.06 7.50 -8.21
N THR A 85 10.50 6.58 -8.99
CA THR A 85 11.22 6.03 -10.16
C THR A 85 11.62 7.14 -11.14
N ALA A 86 10.72 8.09 -11.41
CA ALA A 86 10.99 9.21 -12.33
C ALA A 86 12.12 10.11 -11.82
N ASP A 87 12.11 10.47 -10.53
CA ASP A 87 13.17 11.32 -9.97
C ASP A 87 14.55 10.67 -10.10
N VAL A 88 14.63 9.35 -9.91
CA VAL A 88 15.91 8.64 -10.04
C VAL A 88 16.36 8.59 -11.51
N VAL A 89 15.43 8.35 -12.44
CA VAL A 89 15.76 8.27 -13.88
C VAL A 89 16.16 9.62 -14.44
N ASP A 90 15.45 10.69 -14.07
CA ASP A 90 15.59 12.01 -14.68
C ASP A 90 16.60 12.90 -13.94
N TYR A 91 16.70 12.76 -12.62
CA TYR A 91 17.48 13.68 -11.77
C TYR A 91 18.37 12.99 -10.75
N GLY A 92 18.33 11.66 -10.66
CA GLY A 92 19.04 10.91 -9.63
C GLY A 92 20.56 10.98 -9.80
N PRO A 93 21.32 11.08 -8.68
CA PRO A 93 22.77 10.93 -8.74
C PRO A 93 23.13 9.48 -9.10
N PRO A 94 24.35 9.24 -9.61
CA PRO A 94 24.83 7.88 -9.82
C PRO A 94 24.71 7.03 -8.56
N LEU A 95 24.33 5.76 -8.73
CA LEU A 95 24.26 4.83 -7.62
C LEU A 95 25.67 4.57 -7.04
N PRO A 96 25.82 4.50 -5.71
CA PRO A 96 27.10 4.19 -5.10
C PRO A 96 27.54 2.76 -5.44
N SER A 97 28.85 2.54 -5.44
CA SER A 97 29.41 1.20 -5.67
C SER A 97 28.88 0.19 -4.66
N GLY A 98 28.52 -1.01 -5.13
CA GLY A 98 27.92 -2.07 -4.32
C GLY A 98 26.48 -1.83 -3.92
N ALA A 99 25.79 -0.86 -4.54
CA ALA A 99 24.37 -0.66 -4.35
C ALA A 99 23.53 -1.77 -4.99
N SER A 100 22.33 -1.94 -4.50
CA SER A 100 21.26 -2.75 -5.11
C SER A 100 19.99 -1.92 -5.25
N VAL A 101 19.12 -2.30 -6.18
CA VAL A 101 17.82 -1.65 -6.37
C VAL A 101 16.68 -2.67 -6.28
N VAL A 102 15.56 -2.23 -5.72
CA VAL A 102 14.29 -2.97 -5.74
C VAL A 102 13.27 -2.12 -6.49
N ALA A 103 12.88 -2.56 -7.67
CA ALA A 103 11.93 -1.89 -8.54
C ALA A 103 10.54 -2.50 -8.36
N VAL A 104 9.59 -1.75 -7.85
CA VAL A 104 8.19 -2.20 -7.68
C VAL A 104 7.36 -1.67 -8.84
N SER A 105 6.77 -2.57 -9.63
CA SER A 105 5.90 -2.19 -10.75
C SER A 105 5.04 -3.36 -11.20
N HIS A 106 3.75 -3.34 -10.90
CA HIS A 106 2.85 -4.43 -11.31
C HIS A 106 2.83 -4.63 -12.83
N ARG A 107 2.83 -3.56 -13.62
CA ARG A 107 2.75 -3.60 -15.09
C ARG A 107 4.08 -3.62 -15.82
N GLY A 108 5.21 -3.49 -15.13
CA GLY A 108 6.54 -3.46 -15.78
C GLY A 108 6.68 -2.33 -16.81
N THR A 109 6.31 -1.11 -16.43
CA THR A 109 6.27 0.06 -17.34
C THR A 109 7.64 0.39 -17.94
N PRO A 110 7.69 1.08 -19.11
CA PRO A 110 8.96 1.49 -19.73
C PRO A 110 9.85 2.31 -18.80
N LEU A 111 9.29 3.18 -17.96
CA LEU A 111 10.03 3.96 -16.98
C LEU A 111 10.78 3.05 -15.98
N VAL A 112 10.12 2.01 -15.49
CA VAL A 112 10.77 1.04 -14.56
C VAL A 112 11.80 0.19 -15.27
N ALA A 113 11.58 -0.17 -16.53
CA ALA A 113 12.59 -0.87 -17.33
C ALA A 113 13.86 0.00 -17.52
N SER A 114 13.70 1.30 -17.79
CA SER A 114 14.79 2.27 -17.88
C SER A 114 15.54 2.40 -16.55
N PHE A 115 14.82 2.48 -15.43
CA PHE A 115 15.42 2.52 -14.09
C PHE A 115 16.29 1.29 -13.82
N VAL A 116 15.75 0.09 -14.08
CA VAL A 116 16.49 -1.16 -13.88
C VAL A 116 17.70 -1.25 -14.80
N ALA A 117 17.56 -0.87 -16.07
CA ALA A 117 18.67 -0.87 -17.03
C ALA A 117 19.79 0.09 -16.62
N SER A 118 19.44 1.30 -16.16
CA SER A 118 20.40 2.29 -15.65
C SER A 118 21.14 1.78 -14.42
N ALA A 119 20.42 1.18 -13.46
CA ALA A 119 21.00 0.61 -12.26
C ALA A 119 22.00 -0.51 -12.58
N ARG A 120 21.65 -1.42 -13.49
CA ARG A 120 22.56 -2.49 -13.95
C ARG A 120 23.76 -1.94 -14.71
N GLY A 121 23.57 -0.92 -15.53
CA GLY A 121 24.67 -0.21 -16.20
C GLY A 121 25.67 0.42 -15.22
N ALA A 122 25.22 0.79 -14.02
CA ALA A 122 26.05 1.26 -12.91
C ALA A 122 26.65 0.11 -12.06
N GLY A 123 26.43 -1.14 -12.43
CA GLY A 123 26.91 -2.32 -11.69
C GLY A 123 26.11 -2.69 -10.44
N ALA A 124 24.92 -2.10 -10.26
CA ALA A 124 24.04 -2.44 -9.16
C ALA A 124 23.25 -3.73 -9.44
N VAL A 125 23.07 -4.57 -8.41
CA VAL A 125 22.16 -5.72 -8.49
C VAL A 125 20.73 -5.22 -8.43
N SER A 126 19.87 -5.78 -9.30
CA SER A 126 18.48 -5.36 -9.46
C SER A 126 17.48 -6.46 -9.13
N VAL A 127 16.48 -6.11 -8.33
CA VAL A 127 15.32 -6.94 -8.00
C VAL A 127 14.08 -6.25 -8.55
N ALA A 128 13.26 -6.96 -9.32
CA ALA A 128 11.95 -6.48 -9.77
C ALA A 128 10.82 -7.21 -9.05
N VAL A 129 9.91 -6.46 -8.43
CA VAL A 129 8.63 -6.97 -7.91
C VAL A 129 7.55 -6.58 -8.91
N THR A 130 7.01 -7.56 -9.64
CA THR A 130 6.15 -7.32 -10.81
C THR A 130 5.07 -8.39 -10.97
N GLY A 131 4.02 -8.09 -11.74
CA GLY A 131 2.92 -9.02 -11.99
C GLY A 131 3.32 -10.26 -12.78
N LYS A 132 2.52 -11.32 -12.67
CA LYS A 132 2.58 -12.48 -13.58
C LYS A 132 2.08 -12.06 -14.96
N GLY A 133 2.54 -12.75 -16.00
CA GLY A 133 2.05 -12.52 -17.37
C GLY A 133 2.42 -11.19 -18.00
N VAL A 134 3.20 -10.33 -17.31
CA VAL A 134 3.74 -9.10 -17.88
C VAL A 134 5.22 -9.25 -18.21
N ASN A 135 5.71 -8.46 -19.19
CA ASN A 135 7.14 -8.40 -19.46
C ASN A 135 7.84 -7.81 -18.23
N ALA A 136 8.68 -8.62 -17.59
CA ALA A 136 9.47 -8.13 -16.48
C ALA A 136 10.50 -7.10 -16.97
N PRO A 137 10.79 -6.07 -16.17
CA PRO A 137 12.01 -5.29 -16.35
C PRO A 137 13.23 -6.24 -16.39
N PRO A 138 14.33 -5.89 -17.10
CA PRO A 138 15.51 -6.75 -17.25
C PRO A 138 16.34 -6.81 -15.96
N ALA A 139 15.73 -7.25 -14.86
CA ALA A 139 16.34 -7.34 -13.54
C ALA A 139 17.08 -8.67 -13.35
N ASP A 140 18.06 -8.67 -12.42
CA ASP A 140 18.82 -9.88 -12.06
C ASP A 140 17.96 -10.89 -11.31
N HIS A 141 17.03 -10.40 -10.49
CA HIS A 141 16.03 -11.20 -9.78
C HIS A 141 14.61 -10.67 -10.04
N VAL A 142 13.69 -11.56 -10.34
CA VAL A 142 12.29 -11.21 -10.60
C VAL A 142 11.38 -11.93 -9.61
N LEU A 143 10.69 -11.17 -8.78
CA LEU A 143 9.68 -11.64 -7.84
C LEU A 143 8.29 -11.34 -8.41
N ARG A 144 7.45 -12.38 -8.52
CA ARG A 144 6.14 -12.28 -9.15
C ARG A 144 5.03 -12.09 -8.11
N THR A 145 4.12 -11.17 -8.40
CA THR A 145 2.88 -10.97 -7.65
C THR A 145 1.73 -11.73 -8.33
N VAL A 146 0.55 -11.16 -8.45
CA VAL A 146 -0.61 -11.73 -9.16
C VAL A 146 -0.59 -11.41 -10.65
N ASP A 147 -1.51 -12.02 -11.39
CA ASP A 147 -1.78 -11.66 -12.77
C ASP A 147 -2.30 -10.22 -12.87
N ARG A 148 -2.37 -9.68 -14.09
CA ARG A 148 -2.88 -8.33 -14.34
C ARG A 148 -4.30 -8.19 -13.79
N GLU A 149 -4.53 -7.18 -12.95
CA GLU A 149 -5.88 -6.84 -12.48
C GLU A 149 -6.77 -6.36 -13.63
N ALA A 150 -8.05 -6.71 -13.51
CA ALA A 150 -9.10 -6.29 -14.44
C ALA A 150 -9.55 -4.86 -14.19
N SER A 151 -9.48 -4.41 -12.94
CA SER A 151 -9.73 -3.02 -12.52
C SER A 151 -8.47 -2.16 -12.74
N ASP A 152 -8.64 -0.92 -13.19
CA ASP A 152 -7.56 0.07 -13.19
C ASP A 152 -7.31 0.67 -11.80
N THR A 153 -8.29 0.52 -10.87
CA THR A 153 -8.09 0.78 -9.44
C THR A 153 -7.44 -0.44 -8.80
N HIS A 154 -6.12 -0.44 -8.74
CA HIS A 154 -5.34 -1.59 -8.29
C HIS A 154 -5.49 -1.85 -6.78
N THR A 155 -5.76 -3.11 -6.40
CA THR A 155 -5.96 -3.55 -5.00
C THR A 155 -5.12 -4.78 -4.68
N VAL A 156 -5.43 -5.96 -5.23
CA VAL A 156 -4.74 -7.21 -4.93
C VAL A 156 -3.27 -7.20 -5.40
N SER A 157 -2.95 -6.48 -6.46
CA SER A 157 -1.55 -6.34 -6.91
C SER A 157 -0.72 -5.52 -5.94
N TYR A 158 -1.30 -4.48 -5.33
CA TYR A 158 -0.65 -3.71 -4.27
C TYR A 158 -0.39 -4.57 -3.03
N THR A 159 -1.43 -5.22 -2.51
CA THR A 159 -1.34 -6.04 -1.30
C THR A 159 -0.37 -7.22 -1.47
N THR A 160 -0.36 -7.87 -2.64
CA THR A 160 0.60 -8.95 -2.92
C THR A 160 2.02 -8.44 -3.13
N ALA A 161 2.22 -7.21 -3.65
CA ALA A 161 3.55 -6.60 -3.68
C ALA A 161 4.08 -6.34 -2.26
N LEU A 162 3.22 -5.87 -1.33
CA LEU A 162 3.57 -5.74 0.09
C LEU A 162 3.94 -7.09 0.72
N GLY A 163 3.16 -8.14 0.43
CA GLY A 163 3.45 -9.50 0.90
C GLY A 163 4.81 -10.00 0.41
N VAL A 164 5.13 -9.81 -0.88
CA VAL A 164 6.45 -10.17 -1.44
C VAL A 164 7.58 -9.38 -0.77
N LEU A 165 7.38 -8.08 -0.50
CA LEU A 165 8.37 -7.25 0.18
C LEU A 165 8.56 -7.68 1.65
N ALA A 166 7.48 -8.12 2.32
CA ALA A 166 7.56 -8.67 3.69
C ALA A 166 8.32 -10.01 3.72
N MET A 167 8.02 -10.91 2.79
CA MET A 167 8.75 -12.18 2.61
C MET A 167 10.23 -11.92 2.31
N LEU A 168 10.52 -10.95 1.43
CA LEU A 168 11.90 -10.56 1.10
C LEU A 168 12.63 -10.01 2.32
N ALA A 169 11.99 -9.19 3.14
CA ALA A 169 12.58 -8.67 4.36
C ALA A 169 12.88 -9.79 5.37
N ALA A 170 11.95 -10.72 5.60
CA ALA A 170 12.15 -11.90 6.44
C ALA A 170 13.38 -12.71 5.96
N ALA A 171 13.48 -12.94 4.64
CA ALA A 171 14.58 -13.70 4.05
C ALA A 171 15.93 -12.98 4.15
N VAL A 172 15.98 -11.65 3.96
CA VAL A 172 17.20 -10.83 4.09
C VAL A 172 17.73 -10.86 5.52
N GLY A 173 16.84 -10.72 6.50
CA GLY A 173 17.19 -10.68 7.93
C GLY A 173 17.27 -12.04 8.60
N HIS A 174 16.92 -13.14 7.89
CA HIS A 174 16.76 -14.47 8.49
C HIS A 174 15.79 -14.45 9.68
N ASP A 175 14.71 -13.64 9.58
CA ASP A 175 13.69 -13.47 10.62
C ASP A 175 12.56 -14.49 10.43
N ASP A 176 12.77 -15.70 10.90
CA ASP A 176 11.79 -16.79 10.81
C ASP A 176 10.50 -16.50 11.58
N ALA A 177 10.57 -15.70 12.65
CA ALA A 177 9.38 -15.32 13.43
C ALA A 177 8.49 -14.38 12.61
N PHE A 178 9.07 -13.37 11.99
CA PHE A 178 8.37 -12.48 11.08
C PHE A 178 7.85 -13.23 9.83
N GLY A 179 8.64 -14.16 9.28
CA GLY A 179 8.20 -15.03 8.19
C GLY A 179 6.91 -15.80 8.52
N ARG A 180 6.83 -16.40 9.72
CA ARG A 180 5.59 -17.06 10.17
C ARG A 180 4.43 -16.10 10.38
N ALA A 181 4.68 -14.87 10.82
CA ALA A 181 3.65 -13.84 10.92
C ALA A 181 3.10 -13.45 9.55
N VAL A 182 3.97 -13.35 8.53
CA VAL A 182 3.55 -13.13 7.13
C VAL A 182 2.68 -14.29 6.63
N ASP A 183 3.03 -15.54 6.93
CA ASP A 183 2.26 -16.72 6.52
C ASP A 183 0.87 -16.77 7.18
N GLY A 184 0.72 -16.27 8.40
CA GLY A 184 -0.55 -16.20 9.13
C GLY A 184 -1.46 -15.04 8.73
N LEU A 185 -0.92 -14.02 8.06
CA LEU A 185 -1.65 -12.79 7.73
C LEU A 185 -2.91 -13.02 6.86
N PRO A 186 -2.92 -13.92 5.85
CA PRO A 186 -4.10 -14.15 5.03
C PRO A 186 -5.36 -14.54 5.81
N ASP A 187 -5.23 -15.24 6.93
CA ASP A 187 -6.38 -15.63 7.76
C ASP A 187 -6.97 -14.40 8.46
N GLN A 188 -6.13 -13.49 8.94
CA GLN A 188 -6.56 -12.23 9.54
C GLN A 188 -7.26 -11.32 8.52
N LEU A 189 -6.77 -11.28 7.28
CA LEU A 189 -7.42 -10.52 6.21
C LEU A 189 -8.79 -11.11 5.84
N ALA A 190 -8.92 -12.44 5.83
CA ALA A 190 -10.19 -13.10 5.57
C ALA A 190 -11.24 -12.76 6.65
N LEU A 191 -10.84 -12.74 7.93
CA LEU A 191 -11.71 -12.32 9.04
C LEU A 191 -12.14 -10.85 8.89
N LEU A 192 -11.22 -9.97 8.54
CA LEU A 192 -11.51 -8.55 8.34
C LEU A 192 -12.51 -8.32 7.19
N LEU A 193 -12.34 -9.02 6.07
CA LEU A 193 -13.24 -8.94 4.91
C LEU A 193 -14.63 -9.54 5.18
N GLY A 194 -14.75 -10.44 6.16
CA GLY A 194 -16.02 -11.05 6.57
C GLY A 194 -16.95 -10.12 7.36
N GLN A 195 -16.54 -8.90 7.67
CA GLN A 195 -17.39 -7.89 8.31
C GLN A 195 -18.39 -7.35 7.28
N GLU A 196 -19.68 -7.19 7.67
CA GLU A 196 -20.77 -6.90 6.72
C GLU A 196 -21.18 -5.42 6.65
N SER A 197 -20.46 -4.50 7.31
CA SER A 197 -20.89 -3.09 7.49
C SER A 197 -20.35 -2.08 6.47
N TRP A 198 -19.67 -2.52 5.42
CA TRP A 198 -18.92 -1.63 4.51
C TRP A 198 -19.81 -0.68 3.70
N GLU A 199 -20.97 -1.14 3.25
CA GLU A 199 -21.94 -0.31 2.51
C GLU A 199 -22.53 0.78 3.41
N GLU A 200 -22.92 0.43 4.63
CA GLU A 200 -23.44 1.37 5.62
C GLU A 200 -22.39 2.41 6.00
N LEU A 201 -21.14 1.97 6.22
CA LEU A 201 -20.01 2.85 6.49
C LEU A 201 -19.81 3.86 5.35
N ALA A 202 -19.84 3.40 4.11
CA ALA A 202 -19.72 4.28 2.95
C ALA A 202 -20.89 5.27 2.86
N GLY A 203 -22.10 4.86 3.21
CA GLY A 203 -23.26 5.74 3.29
C GLY A 203 -23.10 6.90 4.28
N ARG A 204 -22.43 6.66 5.41
CA ARG A 204 -22.16 7.69 6.43
C ARG A 204 -21.13 8.74 5.99
N PHE A 205 -20.17 8.35 5.15
CA PHE A 205 -19.04 9.20 4.79
C PHE A 205 -19.05 9.65 3.32
N GLY A 206 -19.86 9.07 2.45
CA GLY A 206 -19.82 9.25 1.00
C GLY A 206 -20.21 10.62 0.46
N ASP A 207 -20.99 11.41 1.21
CA ASP A 207 -21.52 12.73 0.80
C ASP A 207 -20.60 13.91 1.14
N ARG A 208 -19.41 13.64 1.64
CA ARG A 208 -18.47 14.68 2.05
C ARG A 208 -17.65 15.21 0.86
N ARG A 209 -17.07 16.41 1.04
CA ARG A 209 -16.34 17.11 -0.04
C ARG A 209 -14.87 16.78 -0.10
N HIS A 210 -14.21 16.62 1.06
CA HIS A 210 -12.78 16.42 1.17
C HIS A 210 -12.46 15.30 2.17
N TYR A 211 -11.43 14.55 1.87
CA TYR A 211 -11.02 13.39 2.66
C TYR A 211 -9.53 13.49 2.99
N TRP A 212 -9.23 13.46 4.27
CA TRP A 212 -7.89 13.39 4.80
C TRP A 212 -7.63 11.97 5.28
N PHE A 213 -6.57 11.36 4.79
CA PHE A 213 -6.09 10.07 5.28
C PHE A 213 -4.81 10.33 6.06
N VAL A 214 -4.81 10.02 7.37
CA VAL A 214 -3.74 10.38 8.28
C VAL A 214 -3.16 9.12 8.91
N GLY A 215 -1.86 8.91 8.80
CA GLY A 215 -1.17 7.78 9.43
C GLY A 215 0.30 8.09 9.65
N GLY A 216 0.89 7.55 10.71
CA GLY A 216 2.30 7.78 11.04
C GLY A 216 3.16 6.54 10.83
N GLY A 217 4.46 6.73 10.61
CA GLY A 217 5.40 5.63 10.42
C GLY A 217 5.06 4.76 9.21
N PRO A 218 4.88 3.42 9.36
CA PRO A 218 4.50 2.55 8.25
C PRO A 218 3.11 2.86 7.69
N HIS A 219 2.22 3.41 8.51
CA HIS A 219 0.84 3.74 8.13
C HIS A 219 0.71 5.00 7.27
N TYR A 220 1.77 5.79 7.13
CA TYR A 220 1.82 6.88 6.15
C TYR A 220 1.64 6.33 4.71
N ALA A 221 2.28 5.21 4.39
CA ALA A 221 2.07 4.55 3.10
C ALA A 221 0.61 4.10 2.90
N THR A 222 -0.04 3.60 3.96
CA THR A 222 -1.46 3.23 3.94
C THR A 222 -2.37 4.45 3.75
N ALA A 223 -2.05 5.57 4.39
CA ALA A 223 -2.79 6.84 4.23
C ALA A 223 -2.71 7.35 2.77
N LEU A 224 -1.54 7.33 2.17
CA LEU A 224 -1.35 7.67 0.75
C LEU A 224 -2.15 6.74 -0.16
N GLU A 225 -2.12 5.44 0.09
CA GLU A 225 -2.83 4.45 -0.74
C GLU A 225 -4.35 4.58 -0.59
N GLY A 226 -4.87 4.77 0.63
CA GLY A 226 -6.30 5.00 0.87
C GLY A 226 -6.81 6.25 0.13
N ALA A 227 -6.07 7.35 0.18
CA ALA A 227 -6.39 8.57 -0.55
C ALA A 227 -6.37 8.35 -2.07
N LEU A 228 -5.38 7.62 -2.59
CA LEU A 228 -5.31 7.27 -4.00
C LEU A 228 -6.50 6.41 -4.42
N LYS A 229 -6.86 5.38 -3.65
CA LYS A 229 -8.00 4.50 -3.97
C LYS A 229 -9.32 5.26 -3.99
N LEU A 230 -9.56 6.16 -3.05
CA LEU A 230 -10.78 6.99 -3.07
C LEU A 230 -10.82 7.92 -4.28
N THR A 231 -9.68 8.49 -4.65
CA THR A 231 -9.58 9.35 -5.85
C THR A 231 -9.80 8.56 -7.12
N GLU A 232 -9.21 7.40 -7.27
CA GLU A 232 -9.33 6.54 -8.47
C GLU A 232 -10.75 5.98 -8.63
N ALA A 233 -11.32 5.40 -7.58
CA ALA A 233 -12.63 4.75 -7.61
C ALA A 233 -13.77 5.77 -7.65
N ALA A 234 -13.80 6.71 -6.70
CA ALA A 234 -14.94 7.60 -6.48
C ALA A 234 -14.76 8.98 -7.16
N GLY A 235 -13.56 9.33 -7.62
CA GLY A 235 -13.26 10.63 -8.23
C GLY A 235 -13.34 11.79 -7.24
N LEU A 236 -13.09 11.51 -5.96
CA LEU A 236 -13.15 12.50 -4.89
C LEU A 236 -11.74 13.02 -4.56
N PRO A 237 -11.59 14.32 -4.29
CA PRO A 237 -10.34 14.86 -3.76
C PRO A 237 -10.02 14.21 -2.41
N ALA A 238 -8.87 13.57 -2.31
CA ALA A 238 -8.40 12.95 -1.10
C ALA A 238 -6.89 13.18 -0.92
N ILE A 239 -6.47 13.40 0.32
CA ILE A 239 -5.08 13.73 0.67
C ILE A 239 -4.60 12.73 1.70
N GLY A 240 -3.53 11.99 1.37
CA GLY A 240 -2.78 11.17 2.32
C GLY A 240 -1.65 11.98 2.94
N VAL A 241 -1.53 11.97 4.27
CA VAL A 241 -0.53 12.78 4.97
C VAL A 241 0.00 12.04 6.21
N ASP A 242 1.28 12.24 6.54
CA ASP A 242 1.84 11.77 7.80
C ASP A 242 1.22 12.52 8.99
N ALA A 243 0.99 11.80 10.09
CA ALA A 243 0.30 12.34 11.27
C ALA A 243 1.00 13.57 11.87
N GLU A 244 2.34 13.59 11.92
CA GLU A 244 3.08 14.76 12.38
C GLU A 244 2.99 15.91 11.37
N GLN A 245 3.13 15.62 10.07
CA GLN A 245 2.98 16.64 9.03
C GLN A 245 1.57 17.23 9.00
N PHE A 246 0.54 16.43 9.26
CA PHE A 246 -0.83 16.91 9.38
C PHE A 246 -0.97 17.98 10.45
N LEU A 247 -0.34 17.79 11.60
CA LEU A 247 -0.34 18.73 12.73
C LEU A 247 0.49 20.00 12.48
N HIS A 248 1.31 20.03 11.42
CA HIS A 248 2.16 21.18 11.06
C HIS A 248 1.62 22.01 9.89
N GLY A 249 0.32 22.26 9.87
CA GLY A 249 -0.32 23.16 8.89
C GLY A 249 -1.60 22.62 8.30
N PRO A 250 -1.62 21.45 7.65
CA PRO A 250 -2.80 20.91 6.95
C PRO A 250 -4.09 20.86 7.79
N TRP A 251 -4.00 20.62 9.09
CA TRP A 251 -5.15 20.62 10.01
C TRP A 251 -5.95 21.92 10.01
N MET A 252 -5.31 23.06 9.69
CA MET A 252 -5.98 24.36 9.62
C MET A 252 -7.04 24.42 8.51
N GLY A 253 -6.93 23.53 7.52
CA GLY A 253 -7.90 23.42 6.43
C GLY A 253 -8.98 22.37 6.68
N VAL A 254 -9.07 21.80 7.88
CA VAL A 254 -10.13 20.83 8.22
C VAL A 254 -11.40 21.57 8.58
N GLU A 255 -12.50 21.22 7.92
CA GLU A 255 -13.83 21.81 8.10
C GLU A 255 -14.88 20.75 8.40
N ARG A 256 -16.08 21.19 8.78
CA ARG A 256 -17.20 20.31 9.20
C ARG A 256 -17.67 19.35 8.10
N ASP A 257 -17.54 19.72 6.83
CA ASP A 257 -17.94 18.88 5.69
C ASP A 257 -16.82 17.97 5.19
N HIS A 258 -15.72 17.88 5.95
CA HIS A 258 -14.61 16.97 5.68
C HIS A 258 -14.76 15.62 6.43
N VAL A 259 -14.00 14.63 5.96
CA VAL A 259 -13.74 13.37 6.65
C VAL A 259 -12.24 13.27 6.96
N VAL A 260 -11.92 12.92 8.19
CA VAL A 260 -10.54 12.58 8.58
C VAL A 260 -10.50 11.09 8.92
N ILE A 261 -9.78 10.32 8.12
CA ILE A 261 -9.61 8.88 8.26
C ILE A 261 -8.24 8.65 8.88
N LEU A 262 -8.23 8.08 10.08
CA LEU A 262 -7.02 7.86 10.87
C LEU A 262 -6.63 6.39 10.84
N ILE A 263 -5.38 6.10 10.50
CA ILE A 263 -4.78 4.78 10.66
C ILE A 263 -3.92 4.84 11.93
N ALA A 264 -4.50 4.43 13.05
CA ALA A 264 -3.98 4.69 14.39
C ALA A 264 -3.95 3.44 15.29
N PRO A 265 -3.32 2.33 14.85
CA PRO A 265 -3.12 1.19 15.73
C PRO A 265 -2.20 1.55 16.91
N PRO A 266 -2.11 0.67 17.93
CA PRO A 266 -1.08 0.77 18.95
C PRO A 266 0.32 0.85 18.33
N GLY A 267 1.18 1.71 18.87
CA GLY A 267 2.54 1.89 18.35
C GLY A 267 3.08 3.30 18.53
N PRO A 268 4.30 3.57 18.06
CA PRO A 268 5.01 4.84 18.30
C PRO A 268 4.31 6.08 17.73
N SER A 269 3.50 5.93 16.68
CA SER A 269 2.79 7.05 16.03
C SER A 269 1.43 7.37 16.65
N ARG A 270 0.91 6.50 17.54
CA ARG A 270 -0.45 6.59 18.09
C ARG A 270 -0.76 7.95 18.74
N ALA A 271 0.16 8.50 19.52
CA ALA A 271 -0.06 9.79 20.20
C ALA A 271 -0.30 10.94 19.21
N ARG A 272 0.40 10.94 18.07
CA ARG A 272 0.21 11.92 16.98
C ARG A 272 -1.12 11.73 16.28
N CYS A 273 -1.51 10.49 16.00
CA CYS A 273 -2.81 10.18 15.43
C CYS A 273 -3.96 10.60 16.37
N LEU A 274 -3.81 10.40 17.69
CA LEU A 274 -4.79 10.85 18.67
C LEU A 274 -4.89 12.37 18.72
N ALA A 275 -3.78 13.11 18.61
CA ALA A 275 -3.79 14.56 18.49
C ALA A 275 -4.50 15.02 17.20
N ALA A 276 -4.26 14.34 16.07
CA ALA A 276 -4.96 14.60 14.82
C ALA A 276 -6.48 14.33 14.94
N ALA A 277 -6.87 13.25 15.65
CA ALA A 277 -8.27 12.95 15.93
C ALA A 277 -8.96 14.09 16.70
N ARG A 278 -8.31 14.60 17.76
CA ARG A 278 -8.85 15.74 18.55
C ARG A 278 -9.08 16.97 17.70
N VAL A 279 -8.07 17.34 16.92
CA VAL A 279 -8.17 18.51 16.01
C VAL A 279 -9.32 18.34 15.03
N ALA A 280 -9.47 17.18 14.42
CA ALA A 280 -10.56 16.91 13.48
C ALA A 280 -11.94 16.92 14.17
N HIS A 281 -12.04 16.31 15.36
CA HIS A 281 -13.24 16.31 16.18
C HIS A 281 -13.66 17.73 16.57
N ASP A 282 -12.72 18.56 17.06
CA ASP A 282 -12.97 19.94 17.49
C ASP A 282 -13.38 20.84 16.31
N ALA A 283 -12.88 20.57 15.11
CA ALA A 283 -13.31 21.22 13.87
C ALA A 283 -14.72 20.77 13.40
N GLY A 284 -15.30 19.75 14.03
CA GLY A 284 -16.59 19.19 13.67
C GLY A 284 -16.57 18.30 12.43
N ALA A 285 -15.39 17.89 11.95
CA ALA A 285 -15.24 16.95 10.87
C ALA A 285 -15.68 15.54 11.29
N ALA A 286 -16.14 14.73 10.33
CA ALA A 286 -16.39 13.32 10.59
C ALA A 286 -15.05 12.58 10.73
N VAL A 287 -14.90 11.76 11.77
CA VAL A 287 -13.68 11.01 12.05
C VAL A 287 -13.95 9.52 11.92
N LEU A 288 -13.23 8.84 11.04
CA LEU A 288 -13.17 7.38 10.93
C LEU A 288 -11.81 6.91 11.44
N ALA A 289 -11.78 6.10 12.49
CA ALA A 289 -10.52 5.62 13.06
C ALA A 289 -10.34 4.11 12.86
N LEU A 290 -9.26 3.72 12.21
CA LEU A 290 -8.77 2.34 12.14
C LEU A 290 -7.81 2.15 13.32
N CYS A 291 -8.20 1.37 14.33
CA CYS A 291 -7.49 1.26 15.60
C CYS A 291 -7.61 -0.14 16.19
N ALA A 292 -7.05 -0.37 17.39
CA ALA A 292 -7.27 -1.61 18.12
C ALA A 292 -8.73 -1.76 18.53
N GLU A 293 -9.19 -2.99 18.65
CA GLU A 293 -10.51 -3.29 19.20
C GLU A 293 -10.67 -2.68 20.60
N GLY A 294 -11.78 -2.00 20.83
CA GLY A 294 -12.10 -1.40 22.14
C GLY A 294 -11.24 -0.17 22.51
N ASP A 295 -10.59 0.50 21.55
CA ASP A 295 -9.85 1.75 21.81
C ASP A 295 -10.79 2.87 22.25
N ARG A 296 -10.86 3.12 23.57
CA ARG A 296 -11.79 4.09 24.16
C ARG A 296 -11.43 5.55 23.87
N GLU A 297 -10.13 5.86 23.73
CA GLU A 297 -9.69 7.24 23.51
C GLU A 297 -10.05 7.69 22.09
N LEU A 298 -9.76 6.84 21.10
CA LEU A 298 -10.16 7.11 19.72
C LEU A 298 -11.67 6.99 19.52
N GLY A 299 -12.32 6.01 20.16
CA GLY A 299 -13.78 5.85 20.12
C GLY A 299 -14.55 7.05 20.65
N ALA A 300 -14.00 7.79 21.63
CA ALA A 300 -14.62 9.02 22.15
C ALA A 300 -14.53 10.21 21.18
N LEU A 301 -13.64 10.19 20.20
CA LEU A 301 -13.40 11.25 19.22
C LEU A 301 -13.92 10.89 17.83
N ALA A 302 -14.03 9.60 17.55
CA ALA A 302 -14.42 9.11 16.24
C ALA A 302 -15.95 9.10 16.04
N THR A 303 -16.37 9.38 14.84
CA THR A 303 -17.73 9.12 14.38
C THR A 303 -17.98 7.62 14.25
N GLU A 304 -16.93 6.88 13.84
CA GLU A 304 -16.93 5.44 13.66
C GLU A 304 -15.53 4.87 13.84
N THR A 305 -15.43 3.63 14.31
CA THR A 305 -14.15 2.91 14.45
C THR A 305 -14.18 1.59 13.69
N ILE A 306 -13.04 1.22 13.12
CA ILE A 306 -12.81 -0.09 12.51
C ILE A 306 -11.69 -0.77 13.31
N ALA A 307 -11.99 -1.95 13.84
CA ALA A 307 -11.00 -2.76 14.55
C ALA A 307 -10.00 -3.36 13.56
N LEU A 308 -8.71 -3.11 13.78
CA LEU A 308 -7.62 -3.76 13.06
C LEU A 308 -7.23 -5.07 13.79
N PRO A 309 -6.76 -6.09 13.05
CA PRO A 309 -6.29 -7.32 13.65
C PRO A 309 -5.04 -7.10 14.51
N ASP A 310 -4.88 -7.94 15.53
CA ASP A 310 -3.68 -7.96 16.37
C ASP A 310 -2.58 -8.77 15.67
N VAL A 311 -1.79 -8.08 14.87
CA VAL A 311 -0.63 -8.61 14.13
C VAL A 311 0.56 -7.68 14.31
N ASP A 312 1.75 -8.12 13.87
CA ASP A 312 2.95 -7.28 13.88
C ASP A 312 2.69 -5.92 13.21
N GLU A 313 3.15 -4.81 13.84
CA GLU A 313 2.93 -3.44 13.35
C GLU A 313 3.41 -3.27 11.90
N ALA A 314 4.48 -3.95 11.50
CA ALA A 314 5.00 -3.89 10.14
C ALA A 314 4.07 -4.55 9.10
N LEU A 315 3.18 -5.45 9.51
CA LEU A 315 2.18 -6.12 8.67
C LEU A 315 0.81 -5.41 8.68
N LEU A 316 0.54 -4.60 9.71
CA LEU A 316 -0.72 -3.85 9.80
C LEU A 316 -1.05 -3.00 8.57
N PRO A 317 -0.10 -2.36 7.85
CA PRO A 317 -0.41 -1.65 6.61
C PRO A 317 -1.09 -2.53 5.55
N ILE A 318 -0.76 -3.84 5.51
CA ILE A 318 -1.38 -4.78 4.58
C ILE A 318 -2.83 -5.07 4.97
N ALA A 319 -3.14 -5.11 6.26
CA ALA A 319 -4.51 -5.29 6.74
C ALA A 319 -5.32 -3.99 6.67
N ALA A 320 -4.74 -2.87 7.11
CA ALA A 320 -5.42 -1.59 7.21
C ALA A 320 -5.84 -0.98 5.86
N VAL A 321 -5.21 -1.40 4.75
CA VAL A 321 -5.60 -0.92 3.43
C VAL A 321 -6.93 -1.53 2.94
N LEU A 322 -7.33 -2.72 3.41
CA LEU A 322 -8.55 -3.40 2.97
C LEU A 322 -9.82 -2.61 3.30
N PRO A 323 -10.04 -2.14 4.54
CA PRO A 323 -11.15 -1.25 4.87
C PRO A 323 -11.20 0.01 4.00
N LEU A 324 -10.03 0.58 3.67
CA LEU A 324 -9.94 1.80 2.85
C LEU A 324 -10.30 1.52 1.39
N GLN A 325 -9.92 0.36 0.87
CA GLN A 325 -10.33 -0.09 -0.47
C GLN A 325 -11.84 -0.34 -0.54
N LEU A 326 -12.43 -0.98 0.48
CA LEU A 326 -13.87 -1.22 0.56
C LEU A 326 -14.64 0.09 0.72
N LEU A 327 -14.17 1.02 1.54
CA LEU A 327 -14.74 2.37 1.64
C LEU A 327 -14.74 3.06 0.27
N ALA A 328 -13.61 3.08 -0.42
CA ALA A 328 -13.51 3.69 -1.75
C ALA A 328 -14.44 3.03 -2.76
N TYR A 329 -14.56 1.71 -2.73
CA TYR A 329 -15.44 0.92 -3.58
C TYR A 329 -16.91 1.29 -3.37
N HIS A 330 -17.41 1.25 -2.12
CA HIS A 330 -18.81 1.50 -1.82
C HIS A 330 -19.18 2.99 -1.96
N VAL A 331 -18.27 3.92 -1.66
CA VAL A 331 -18.47 5.34 -1.94
C VAL A 331 -18.61 5.60 -3.44
N ALA A 332 -17.82 4.93 -4.29
CA ALA A 332 -17.98 5.04 -5.74
C ALA A 332 -19.36 4.58 -6.20
N ILE A 333 -19.84 3.42 -5.71
CA ILE A 333 -21.18 2.90 -6.02
C ILE A 333 -22.27 3.86 -5.58
N ALA A 334 -22.23 4.34 -4.33
CA ALA A 334 -23.21 5.28 -3.79
C ALA A 334 -23.29 6.57 -4.62
N ARG A 335 -22.20 6.95 -5.29
CA ARG A 335 -22.12 8.11 -6.20
C ARG A 335 -22.44 7.78 -7.66
N GLY A 336 -22.89 6.57 -7.95
CA GLY A 336 -23.24 6.13 -9.31
C GLY A 336 -22.02 6.02 -10.25
N ARG A 337 -20.80 5.78 -9.69
CA ARG A 337 -19.57 5.62 -10.46
C ARG A 337 -19.10 4.17 -10.48
N SER A 338 -18.45 3.77 -11.59
CA SER A 338 -17.73 2.51 -11.61
C SER A 338 -16.46 2.63 -10.75
N PRO A 339 -16.27 1.76 -9.74
CA PRO A 339 -15.06 1.75 -8.93
C PRO A 339 -13.83 1.18 -9.65
N ASP A 340 -14.01 0.58 -10.84
CA ASP A 340 -12.92 0.00 -11.62
C ASP A 340 -11.93 1.05 -12.20
N GLY A 341 -12.21 2.33 -11.96
CA GLY A 341 -11.38 3.43 -12.41
C GLY A 341 -11.56 3.77 -13.89
N ARG A 342 -10.62 4.52 -14.42
CA ARG A 342 -10.55 4.90 -15.83
C ARG A 342 -9.12 4.74 -16.33
N PRO A 343 -8.91 4.18 -17.54
CA PRO A 343 -7.57 4.11 -18.11
C PRO A 343 -7.01 5.52 -18.34
N LEU A 344 -5.68 5.63 -18.24
CA LEU A 344 -5.00 6.87 -18.60
C LEU A 344 -5.34 7.21 -20.06
N PRO A 345 -5.69 8.47 -20.42
CA PRO A 345 -5.83 8.87 -21.81
C PRO A 345 -4.54 8.52 -22.57
N ALA A 346 -4.71 8.04 -23.81
CA ALA A 346 -3.56 7.84 -24.69
C ALA A 346 -2.85 9.19 -24.90
N ALA A 347 -1.54 9.19 -24.73
CA ALA A 347 -0.69 10.36 -24.99
C ALA A 347 -0.57 10.62 -26.50
#